data_511b00ad3f62d33fc8324be8555cad07
#
_entry.id   511b00ad3f62d33fc8324be8555cad07
#
_cell.length_a   1.000
_cell.length_b   1.000
_cell.length_c   1.000
_cell.angle_alpha   90.00
_cell.angle_beta   90.00
_cell.angle_gamma   90.00
#
_symmetry.space_group_name_H-M   'P 1'
#
loop_
_entity.id
_entity.type
_entity.pdbx_description
1 polymer ?
#
loop_
_entity_poly.entity_id
_entity_poly.type
_entity_poly.pdbx_seq_one_letter_code
_entity_poly.pdbx_strand_id
1 'polypeptide(L)'
;MNTKHLYIISSICLIVALITSCEKLAPPAPAEDELLDGPVEGLNNQQSAQFLRGDVAFNDRIFTAETGLGPVFVSNSCGSCHAGDGKGHPFSTLTRFGQIDNTGNQFLHLGGPQLQNRALPGYNPEQIPAGATFSKFTPPAVTGLGFLFYVSDADILAMADPNDADGDGISGVPNWINVPEFVAIHQNAISQNGKYIGRFGKKASVYDLLQQTVDAFAQDMGIASLFNPIDVYSGLEIDPEVSTQTVHDIVAYLQTLKAPIQRTQNDAQIIEGKNIFNQINCASCHKPTLQTAYSPVASLSYKEFHPYTDLLLHDMGSGLDDGYTEGNALTSEWRTPPLWGLGLAPQSQGGQYFLMHDGRAKSIEEAILMHGGEATNSKNQYQSLPQADRDALIKFLKSL
;
A
#
# COMPACT_ATOMS: atom_id res chain seq x y z
N MET A 1 52.81 18.05 42.50
CA MET A 1 52.00 17.15 41.65
C MET A 1 52.80 16.90 40.39
N ASN A 2 53.11 15.63 40.07
CA ASN A 2 54.08 15.27 39.03
C ASN A 2 53.42 15.56 37.64
N THR A 3 54.10 16.28 36.77
CA THR A 3 53.57 16.67 35.43
C THR A 3 53.00 15.49 34.63
N LYS A 4 53.51 14.29 34.83
CA LYS A 4 52.97 13.04 34.23
C LYS A 4 51.53 12.73 34.69
N HIS A 5 51.17 13.00 35.93
CA HIS A 5 49.81 12.78 36.46
C HIS A 5 48.82 13.78 35.89
N LEU A 6 49.26 15.01 35.61
CA LEU A 6 48.44 16.04 35.00
C LEU A 6 48.05 15.70 33.56
N TYR A 7 49.00 15.15 32.77
CA TYR A 7 48.73 14.72 31.39
C TYR A 7 47.80 13.49 31.32
N ILE A 8 47.93 12.54 32.28
CA ILE A 8 47.05 11.39 32.35
C ILE A 8 45.60 11.84 32.69
N ILE A 9 45.44 12.70 33.69
CA ILE A 9 44.11 13.21 34.05
C ILE A 9 43.50 14.01 32.90
N SER A 10 44.27 14.87 32.23
CA SER A 10 43.80 15.67 31.08
C SER A 10 43.39 14.76 29.92
N SER A 11 44.13 13.67 29.61
CA SER A 11 43.81 12.72 28.58
C SER A 11 42.55 11.92 28.91
N ILE A 12 42.33 11.49 30.14
CA ILE A 12 41.13 10.81 30.61
C ILE A 12 39.92 11.71 30.51
N CYS A 13 40.03 12.97 30.94
CA CYS A 13 38.95 13.96 30.82
C CYS A 13 38.59 14.22 29.35
N LEU A 14 39.57 14.30 28.45
CA LEU A 14 39.32 14.47 27.01
C LEU A 14 38.60 13.27 26.38
N ILE A 15 39.00 12.03 26.75
CA ILE A 15 38.35 10.81 26.30
C ILE A 15 36.88 10.72 26.81
N VAL A 16 36.67 11.01 28.07
CA VAL A 16 35.30 11.04 28.65
C VAL A 16 34.45 12.13 28.00
N ALA A 17 34.99 13.32 27.72
CA ALA A 17 34.27 14.38 27.01
C ALA A 17 33.93 14.00 25.56
N LEU A 18 34.79 13.25 24.87
CA LEU A 18 34.55 12.77 23.53
C LEU A 18 33.44 11.68 23.50
N ILE A 19 33.43 10.76 24.47
CA ILE A 19 32.41 9.71 24.56
C ILE A 19 31.03 10.33 24.88
N THR A 20 30.94 11.26 25.84
CA THR A 20 29.68 11.95 26.19
C THR A 20 29.20 12.90 25.09
N SER A 21 30.09 13.39 24.23
CA SER A 21 29.74 14.26 23.10
C SER A 21 29.10 13.45 21.97
N CYS A 22 29.54 12.22 21.71
CA CYS A 22 28.94 11.36 20.69
C CYS A 22 27.52 10.93 21.06
N GLU A 23 27.22 10.62 22.31
CA GLU A 23 25.85 10.29 22.75
C GLU A 23 24.87 11.48 22.64
N LYS A 24 25.37 12.72 22.81
CA LYS A 24 24.53 13.94 22.69
C LYS A 24 24.30 14.39 21.25
N LEU A 25 25.09 13.90 20.30
CA LEU A 25 24.97 14.24 18.87
C LEU A 25 24.13 13.23 18.08
N ALA A 26 23.87 12.04 18.62
CA ALA A 26 22.96 11.10 17.99
C ALA A 26 21.51 11.58 18.22
N PRO A 27 20.69 11.74 17.15
CA PRO A 27 19.28 11.97 17.35
C PRO A 27 18.66 10.83 18.16
N PRO A 28 17.65 11.10 19.01
CA PRO A 28 16.94 10.02 19.70
C PRO A 28 16.36 9.06 18.67
N ALA A 29 16.32 7.77 19.01
CA ALA A 29 15.62 6.79 18.19
C ALA A 29 14.16 7.22 18.02
N PRO A 30 13.58 7.10 16.81
CA PRO A 30 12.16 7.37 16.60
C PRO A 30 11.30 6.56 17.57
N ALA A 31 10.18 7.12 18.00
CA ALA A 31 9.19 6.37 18.76
C ALA A 31 8.57 5.26 17.88
N GLU A 32 8.07 4.19 18.50
CA GLU A 32 7.55 3.05 17.76
C GLU A 32 6.34 3.41 16.88
N ASP A 33 5.54 4.37 17.32
CA ASP A 33 4.39 4.91 16.58
C ASP A 33 4.78 5.90 15.45
N GLU A 34 6.07 6.19 15.32
CA GLU A 34 6.64 6.95 14.20
C GLU A 34 7.31 6.06 13.14
N LEU A 35 7.29 4.73 13.34
CA LEU A 35 7.92 3.75 12.44
C LEU A 35 6.87 2.99 11.65
N LEU A 36 7.07 2.91 10.34
CA LEU A 36 6.29 2.03 9.45
C LEU A 36 6.89 0.62 9.37
N ASP A 37 8.16 0.47 9.72
CA ASP A 37 8.93 -0.76 9.67
C ASP A 37 8.74 -1.63 10.93
N GLY A 38 9.07 -2.92 10.80
CA GLY A 38 9.12 -3.91 11.86
C GLY A 38 8.02 -4.97 11.80
N PRO A 39 8.28 -6.16 12.35
CA PRO A 39 7.33 -7.26 12.33
C PRO A 39 6.16 -7.04 13.28
N VAL A 40 5.05 -7.73 13.02
CA VAL A 40 3.99 -7.92 14.04
C VAL A 40 4.59 -8.64 15.27
N GLU A 41 4.13 -8.28 16.46
CA GLU A 41 4.57 -8.93 17.68
C GLU A 41 4.20 -10.42 17.72
N GLY A 42 5.02 -11.24 18.40
CA GLY A 42 4.71 -12.64 18.68
C GLY A 42 5.00 -13.60 17.52
N LEU A 43 5.84 -13.23 16.55
CA LEU A 43 6.39 -14.17 15.58
C LEU A 43 7.31 -15.19 16.28
N ASN A 44 7.22 -16.46 15.89
CA ASN A 44 8.19 -17.45 16.31
C ASN A 44 9.56 -17.28 15.59
N ASN A 45 10.59 -18.01 16.04
CA ASN A 45 11.94 -17.86 15.49
C ASN A 45 12.02 -18.12 13.98
N GLN A 46 11.26 -19.07 13.45
CA GLN A 46 11.23 -19.38 12.02
C GLN A 46 10.56 -18.24 11.23
N GLN A 47 9.44 -17.73 11.70
CA GLN A 47 8.74 -16.59 11.12
C GLN A 47 9.59 -15.32 11.17
N SER A 48 10.26 -15.06 12.30
CA SER A 48 11.19 -13.92 12.42
C SER A 48 12.37 -14.01 11.47
N ALA A 49 12.96 -15.20 11.32
CA ALA A 49 14.03 -15.40 10.36
C ALA A 49 13.56 -15.25 8.92
N GLN A 50 12.33 -15.65 8.60
CA GLN A 50 11.73 -15.46 7.28
C GLN A 50 11.40 -13.99 7.01
N PHE A 51 10.86 -13.29 8.01
CA PHE A 51 10.64 -11.83 7.95
C PHE A 51 11.92 -11.10 7.58
N LEU A 52 13.04 -11.36 8.29
CA LEU A 52 14.31 -10.68 8.02
C LEU A 52 14.87 -10.98 6.61
N ARG A 53 14.70 -12.21 6.10
CA ARG A 53 15.11 -12.50 4.72
C ARG A 53 14.23 -11.78 3.69
N GLY A 54 12.93 -11.69 3.97
CA GLY A 54 11.99 -10.97 3.14
C GLY A 54 12.24 -9.46 3.15
N ASP A 55 12.56 -8.89 4.31
CA ASP A 55 12.96 -7.50 4.49
C ASP A 55 14.17 -7.15 3.61
N VAL A 56 15.27 -7.90 3.71
CA VAL A 56 16.45 -7.72 2.85
C VAL A 56 16.10 -7.88 1.36
N ALA A 57 15.26 -8.86 1.02
CA ALA A 57 14.86 -9.09 -0.37
C ALA A 57 13.98 -7.96 -0.92
N PHE A 58 13.15 -7.34 -0.09
CA PHE A 58 12.25 -6.26 -0.47
C PHE A 58 12.94 -4.88 -0.49
N ASN A 59 13.67 -4.55 0.58
CA ASN A 59 14.23 -3.22 0.76
C ASN A 59 15.63 -3.02 0.17
N ASP A 60 16.50 -4.05 0.22
CA ASP A 60 17.92 -3.90 -0.12
C ASP A 60 18.29 -4.47 -1.50
N ARG A 61 17.47 -5.39 -2.05
CA ARG A 61 17.82 -6.07 -3.30
C ARG A 61 17.58 -5.16 -4.50
N ILE A 62 18.65 -4.92 -5.27
CA ILE A 62 18.62 -4.22 -6.56
C ILE A 62 18.88 -5.24 -7.66
N PHE A 63 17.99 -5.30 -8.65
CA PHE A 63 18.14 -6.15 -9.82
C PHE A 63 18.88 -5.41 -10.94
N THR A 64 19.76 -6.11 -11.64
CA THR A 64 20.50 -5.69 -12.82
C THR A 64 20.29 -6.71 -13.93
N ALA A 65 20.77 -6.42 -15.13
CA ALA A 65 20.71 -7.39 -16.24
C ALA A 65 21.34 -8.75 -15.87
N GLU A 66 22.42 -8.73 -15.05
CA GLU A 66 23.11 -9.94 -14.63
C GLU A 66 22.37 -10.69 -13.49
N THR A 67 21.44 -10.03 -12.80
CA THR A 67 20.68 -10.60 -11.68
C THR A 67 19.21 -10.77 -11.98
N GLY A 68 18.82 -10.69 -13.27
CA GLY A 68 17.50 -11.04 -13.75
C GLY A 68 16.56 -9.87 -14.03
N LEU A 69 17.05 -8.59 -14.02
CA LEU A 69 16.21 -7.48 -14.47
C LEU A 69 15.85 -7.67 -15.93
N GLY A 70 14.55 -7.65 -16.24
CA GLY A 70 14.05 -7.88 -17.59
C GLY A 70 14.43 -6.79 -18.59
N PRO A 71 14.26 -7.06 -19.88
CA PRO A 71 14.60 -6.12 -20.95
C PRO A 71 13.87 -4.78 -20.84
N VAL A 72 12.61 -4.81 -20.39
CA VAL A 72 11.78 -3.65 -20.12
C VAL A 72 11.27 -3.69 -18.68
N PHE A 73 11.15 -2.53 -18.03
CA PHE A 73 10.80 -2.44 -16.62
C PHE A 73 10.30 -1.03 -16.26
N VAL A 74 9.76 -0.89 -15.07
CA VAL A 74 9.43 0.41 -14.43
C VAL A 74 10.49 0.74 -13.38
N SER A 75 10.87 -0.26 -12.60
CA SER A 75 11.82 -0.13 -11.50
C SER A 75 12.69 -1.39 -11.39
N ASN A 76 13.75 -1.32 -10.62
CA ASN A 76 14.68 -2.43 -10.43
C ASN A 76 14.79 -2.90 -8.98
N SER A 77 13.91 -2.42 -8.10
CA SER A 77 13.81 -2.88 -6.71
C SER A 77 12.45 -2.51 -6.10
N CYS A 78 11.98 -3.27 -5.13
CA CYS A 78 10.73 -2.95 -4.42
C CYS A 78 10.89 -1.67 -3.59
N GLY A 79 11.99 -1.53 -2.86
CA GLY A 79 12.29 -0.36 -2.02
C GLY A 79 12.40 0.96 -2.79
N SER A 80 12.64 0.96 -4.11
CA SER A 80 12.66 2.19 -4.91
C SER A 80 11.26 2.81 -5.10
N CYS A 81 10.20 1.99 -5.03
CA CYS A 81 8.81 2.42 -5.10
C CYS A 81 8.16 2.51 -3.71
N HIS A 82 8.56 1.65 -2.78
CA HIS A 82 8.02 1.52 -1.43
C HIS A 82 9.05 1.90 -0.35
N ALA A 83 9.73 3.04 -0.52
CA ALA A 83 10.79 3.47 0.39
C ALA A 83 10.30 3.52 1.85
N GLY A 84 11.01 2.80 2.76
CA GLY A 84 10.67 2.71 4.18
C GLY A 84 9.26 2.14 4.42
N ASP A 85 8.82 1.18 3.59
CA ASP A 85 7.52 0.50 3.63
C ASP A 85 6.30 1.43 3.49
N GLY A 86 6.57 2.69 3.22
CA GLY A 86 5.58 3.76 3.13
C GLY A 86 4.96 3.92 1.75
N LYS A 87 4.14 4.94 1.63
CA LYS A 87 3.50 5.33 0.38
C LYS A 87 4.55 5.90 -0.59
N GLY A 88 4.52 5.47 -1.86
CA GLY A 88 5.46 5.89 -2.89
C GLY A 88 5.36 7.37 -3.25
N HIS A 89 6.48 7.91 -3.75
CA HIS A 89 6.56 9.25 -4.31
C HIS A 89 6.02 9.29 -5.76
N PRO A 90 5.50 10.40 -6.28
CA PRO A 90 5.04 10.51 -7.67
C PRO A 90 6.07 10.12 -8.74
N PHE A 91 7.37 10.19 -8.46
CA PHE A 91 8.43 9.70 -9.37
C PHE A 91 8.43 8.18 -9.56
N SER A 92 7.85 7.43 -8.63
CA SER A 92 7.66 5.99 -8.73
C SER A 92 6.23 5.60 -9.12
N THR A 93 5.42 6.56 -9.60
CA THR A 93 4.05 6.31 -10.03
C THR A 93 4.03 5.43 -11.27
N LEU A 94 3.26 4.35 -11.20
CA LEU A 94 3.02 3.43 -12.29
C LEU A 94 1.99 4.02 -13.27
N THR A 95 2.12 3.69 -14.55
CA THR A 95 1.09 3.98 -15.56
C THR A 95 0.48 2.66 -15.98
N ARG A 96 -0.83 2.52 -15.80
CA ARG A 96 -1.59 1.36 -16.26
C ARG A 96 -2.52 1.79 -17.39
N PHE A 97 -2.58 0.98 -18.45
CA PHE A 97 -3.37 1.30 -19.64
C PHE A 97 -4.24 0.13 -20.10
N GLY A 98 -5.31 0.44 -20.82
CA GLY A 98 -6.23 -0.59 -21.27
C GLY A 98 -7.50 -0.04 -21.89
N GLN A 99 -8.60 -0.73 -21.64
CA GLN A 99 -9.93 -0.39 -22.15
C GLN A 99 -10.63 0.69 -21.29
N ILE A 100 -11.71 1.21 -21.84
CA ILE A 100 -12.58 2.20 -21.20
C ILE A 100 -13.92 1.62 -20.71
N ASP A 101 -14.10 0.32 -20.83
CA ASP A 101 -15.32 -0.39 -20.44
C ASP A 101 -15.00 -1.70 -19.71
N ASN A 102 -16.02 -2.39 -19.24
CA ASN A 102 -15.89 -3.61 -18.45
C ASN A 102 -15.65 -4.89 -19.27
N THR A 103 -15.32 -4.79 -20.55
CA THR A 103 -15.13 -5.96 -21.42
C THR A 103 -13.74 -6.59 -21.34
N GLY A 104 -12.88 -6.04 -20.51
CA GLY A 104 -11.49 -6.47 -20.35
C GLY A 104 -10.51 -5.60 -21.11
N ASN A 105 -9.23 -5.70 -20.78
CA ASN A 105 -8.20 -4.87 -21.41
C ASN A 105 -8.00 -5.27 -22.89
N GLN A 106 -8.40 -4.39 -23.78
CA GLN A 106 -8.32 -4.60 -25.24
C GLN A 106 -6.90 -4.47 -25.80
N PHE A 107 -5.97 -3.98 -25.02
CA PHE A 107 -4.59 -3.70 -25.42
C PHE A 107 -3.55 -4.65 -24.82
N LEU A 108 -3.97 -5.74 -24.12
CA LEU A 108 -3.03 -6.71 -23.53
C LEU A 108 -2.09 -7.33 -24.56
N HIS A 109 -2.51 -7.48 -25.80
CA HIS A 109 -1.68 -8.01 -26.89
C HIS A 109 -0.60 -7.01 -27.39
N LEU A 110 -0.61 -5.78 -26.89
CA LEU A 110 0.36 -4.72 -27.19
C LEU A 110 1.19 -4.36 -25.95
N GLY A 111 1.24 -5.22 -24.94
CA GLY A 111 1.80 -4.97 -23.62
C GLY A 111 0.71 -4.62 -22.60
N GLY A 112 1.10 -4.26 -21.40
CA GLY A 112 0.18 -3.92 -20.33
C GLY A 112 -0.27 -5.12 -19.48
N PRO A 113 -1.10 -4.88 -18.51
CA PRO A 113 -1.77 -3.60 -18.24
C PRO A 113 -0.86 -2.48 -17.74
N GLN A 114 0.41 -2.75 -17.40
CA GLN A 114 1.35 -1.76 -16.90
C GLN A 114 2.38 -1.39 -17.96
N LEU A 115 2.61 -0.08 -18.12
CA LEU A 115 3.59 0.48 -19.03
C LEU A 115 4.99 0.31 -18.47
N GLN A 116 5.85 -0.48 -19.13
CA GLN A 116 7.26 -0.60 -18.80
C GLN A 116 8.05 0.48 -19.56
N ASN A 117 8.16 1.63 -18.92
CA ASN A 117 8.65 2.87 -19.53
C ASN A 117 10.18 3.01 -19.51
N ARG A 118 10.91 1.97 -19.08
CA ARG A 118 12.38 1.89 -19.10
C ARG A 118 12.81 0.61 -19.80
N ALA A 119 14.04 0.63 -20.35
CA ALA A 119 14.61 -0.53 -21.00
C ALA A 119 16.12 -0.64 -20.74
N LEU A 120 16.63 -1.88 -20.77
CA LEU A 120 18.08 -2.14 -20.81
C LEU A 120 18.69 -1.64 -22.14
N PRO A 121 20.01 -1.39 -22.18
CA PRO A 121 20.69 -1.04 -23.42
C PRO A 121 20.44 -2.06 -24.54
N GLY A 122 20.00 -1.58 -25.71
CA GLY A 122 19.67 -2.42 -26.86
C GLY A 122 18.20 -2.79 -26.99
N TYR A 123 17.37 -2.44 -26.00
CA TYR A 123 15.92 -2.63 -26.01
C TYR A 123 15.19 -1.29 -26.07
N ASN A 124 13.92 -1.31 -26.48
CA ASN A 124 13.07 -0.12 -26.49
C ASN A 124 12.02 -0.23 -25.39
N PRO A 125 11.79 0.85 -24.60
CA PRO A 125 10.71 0.86 -23.63
C PRO A 125 9.34 0.81 -24.33
N GLU A 126 8.34 0.34 -23.61
CA GLU A 126 6.97 0.32 -24.10
C GLU A 126 6.42 1.74 -24.33
N GLN A 127 5.43 1.81 -25.19
CA GLN A 127 4.67 3.03 -25.49
C GLN A 127 3.19 2.75 -25.26
N ILE A 128 2.46 3.75 -24.76
CA ILE A 128 1.00 3.62 -24.66
C ILE A 128 0.43 3.49 -26.08
N PRO A 129 -0.33 2.40 -26.37
CA PRO A 129 -0.93 2.22 -27.69
C PRO A 129 -1.89 3.36 -28.03
N ALA A 130 -1.92 3.74 -29.32
CA ALA A 130 -2.86 4.77 -29.78
C ALA A 130 -4.31 4.37 -29.48
N GLY A 131 -5.04 5.25 -28.81
CA GLY A 131 -6.43 5.03 -28.42
C GLY A 131 -6.61 4.34 -27.07
N ALA A 132 -5.55 3.86 -26.42
CA ALA A 132 -5.65 3.33 -25.07
C ALA A 132 -5.85 4.46 -24.05
N THR A 133 -6.79 4.27 -23.12
CA THR A 133 -6.89 5.08 -21.92
C THR A 133 -5.88 4.60 -20.89
N PHE A 134 -5.53 5.45 -19.94
CA PHE A 134 -4.57 5.11 -18.89
C PHE A 134 -4.89 5.80 -17.57
N SER A 135 -4.41 5.22 -16.50
CA SER A 135 -4.41 5.81 -15.16
C SER A 135 -3.03 5.72 -14.52
N LYS A 136 -2.76 6.62 -13.59
CA LYS A 136 -1.50 6.66 -12.83
C LYS A 136 -1.73 6.15 -11.42
N PHE A 137 -0.93 5.20 -10.99
CA PHE A 137 -1.02 4.58 -9.66
C PHE A 137 0.24 4.87 -8.85
N THR A 138 0.11 5.70 -7.83
CA THR A 138 1.18 5.89 -6.83
C THR A 138 1.24 4.62 -5.97
N PRO A 139 2.43 4.02 -5.75
CA PRO A 139 2.56 2.83 -4.92
C PRO A 139 1.95 3.03 -3.52
N PRO A 140 1.12 2.10 -3.00
CA PRO A 140 0.57 2.19 -1.66
C PRO A 140 1.63 1.89 -0.61
N ALA A 141 1.39 2.28 0.65
CA ALA A 141 2.13 1.72 1.78
C ALA A 141 1.91 0.20 1.87
N VAL A 142 2.93 -0.54 2.30
CA VAL A 142 2.88 -2.00 2.41
C VAL A 142 2.70 -2.51 3.84
N THR A 143 2.49 -1.60 4.77
CA THR A 143 2.30 -1.87 6.21
C THR A 143 0.94 -2.49 6.50
N GLY A 144 0.89 -3.48 7.40
CA GLY A 144 -0.34 -4.09 7.90
C GLY A 144 -1.12 -4.95 6.91
N LEU A 145 -0.56 -5.27 5.74
CA LEU A 145 -1.28 -5.99 4.67
C LEU A 145 -1.79 -7.36 5.12
N GLY A 146 -1.09 -8.03 6.05
CA GLY A 146 -1.55 -9.31 6.59
C GLY A 146 -2.88 -9.19 7.35
N PHE A 147 -3.12 -8.10 8.06
CA PHE A 147 -4.41 -7.88 8.71
C PHE A 147 -5.53 -7.74 7.67
N LEU A 148 -5.33 -6.95 6.61
CA LEU A 148 -6.30 -6.78 5.53
C LEU A 148 -6.57 -8.10 4.80
N PHE A 149 -5.52 -8.90 4.61
CA PHE A 149 -5.60 -10.19 3.94
C PHE A 149 -6.52 -11.18 4.67
N TYR A 150 -6.49 -11.19 6.00
CA TYR A 150 -7.29 -12.11 6.82
C TYR A 150 -8.67 -11.60 7.22
N VAL A 151 -9.15 -10.47 6.72
CA VAL A 151 -10.57 -10.11 6.83
C VAL A 151 -11.40 -11.15 6.07
N SER A 152 -12.48 -11.67 6.65
CA SER A 152 -13.29 -12.67 5.95
C SER A 152 -14.08 -12.06 4.79
N ASP A 153 -14.35 -12.86 3.75
CA ASP A 153 -15.21 -12.44 2.65
C ASP A 153 -16.62 -12.09 3.16
N ALA A 154 -17.10 -12.82 4.18
CA ALA A 154 -18.39 -12.55 4.78
C ALA A 154 -18.45 -11.16 5.44
N ASP A 155 -17.38 -10.75 6.13
CA ASP A 155 -17.30 -9.41 6.74
C ASP A 155 -17.22 -8.31 5.69
N ILE A 156 -16.47 -8.52 4.59
CA ILE A 156 -16.42 -7.58 3.47
C ILE A 156 -17.81 -7.45 2.83
N LEU A 157 -18.49 -8.57 2.56
CA LEU A 157 -19.82 -8.58 1.96
C LEU A 157 -20.90 -7.98 2.90
N ALA A 158 -20.73 -8.10 4.21
CA ALA A 158 -21.63 -7.48 5.19
C ALA A 158 -21.55 -5.93 5.20
N MET A 159 -20.47 -5.35 4.69
CA MET A 159 -20.31 -3.91 4.54
C MET A 159 -20.76 -3.39 3.17
N ALA A 160 -20.99 -4.28 2.19
CA ALA A 160 -21.38 -3.92 0.84
C ALA A 160 -22.89 -3.64 0.75
N ASP A 161 -23.25 -2.60 0.02
CA ASP A 161 -24.65 -2.28 -0.34
C ASP A 161 -24.79 -1.89 -1.83
N PRO A 162 -24.59 -2.86 -2.76
CA PRO A 162 -24.50 -2.56 -4.19
C PRO A 162 -25.77 -1.91 -4.78
N ASN A 163 -26.87 -1.89 -4.05
CA ASN A 163 -28.14 -1.32 -4.51
C ASN A 163 -28.54 -0.07 -3.71
N ASP A 164 -27.68 0.44 -2.82
CA ASP A 164 -28.00 1.56 -1.92
C ASP A 164 -29.37 1.33 -1.23
N ALA A 165 -29.52 0.17 -0.59
CA ALA A 165 -30.79 -0.26 -0.02
C ALA A 165 -31.23 0.56 1.20
N ASP A 166 -30.28 1.17 1.91
CA ASP A 166 -30.55 2.06 3.05
C ASP A 166 -30.77 3.52 2.60
N GLY A 167 -30.45 3.86 1.34
CA GLY A 167 -30.70 5.15 0.72
C GLY A 167 -29.79 6.27 1.19
N ASP A 168 -28.57 5.94 1.67
CA ASP A 168 -27.61 6.93 2.15
C ASP A 168 -26.73 7.49 1.00
N GLY A 169 -26.81 6.91 -0.20
CA GLY A 169 -26.09 7.30 -1.40
C GLY A 169 -24.70 6.66 -1.48
N ILE A 170 -24.41 5.63 -0.68
CA ILE A 170 -23.13 4.93 -0.63
C ILE A 170 -23.37 3.45 -0.91
N SER A 171 -22.93 2.96 -2.07
CA SER A 171 -23.17 1.58 -2.46
C SER A 171 -22.12 0.61 -1.90
N GLY A 172 -20.86 0.86 -2.14
CA GLY A 172 -19.78 -0.06 -1.76
C GLY A 172 -19.91 -1.44 -2.40
N VAL A 173 -19.10 -1.75 -3.41
CA VAL A 173 -19.17 -3.04 -4.11
C VAL A 173 -17.84 -3.79 -4.05
N PRO A 174 -17.83 -5.13 -3.87
CA PRO A 174 -16.61 -5.91 -3.97
C PRO A 174 -16.15 -6.02 -5.44
N ASN A 175 -14.85 -5.98 -5.68
CA ASN A 175 -14.34 -6.32 -7.01
C ASN A 175 -14.23 -7.84 -7.14
N TRP A 176 -15.03 -8.44 -8.01
CA TRP A 176 -15.00 -9.87 -8.34
C TRP A 176 -14.01 -10.11 -9.47
N ILE A 177 -12.90 -10.80 -9.16
CA ILE A 177 -11.78 -11.01 -10.08
C ILE A 177 -11.52 -12.48 -10.37
N ASN A 178 -10.89 -12.77 -11.49
CA ASN A 178 -10.28 -14.06 -11.75
C ASN A 178 -8.98 -14.17 -10.95
N VAL A 179 -8.76 -15.29 -10.30
CA VAL A 179 -7.55 -15.57 -9.52
C VAL A 179 -6.62 -16.46 -10.34
N PRO A 180 -5.33 -16.16 -10.46
CA PRO A 180 -4.37 -17.00 -11.17
C PRO A 180 -4.26 -18.41 -10.58
N GLU A 181 -3.99 -19.42 -11.40
CA GLU A 181 -3.94 -20.83 -10.98
C GLU A 181 -2.88 -21.13 -9.92
N PHE A 182 -1.81 -20.35 -9.85
CA PHE A 182 -0.76 -20.51 -8.84
C PHE A 182 -1.15 -20.00 -7.45
N VAL A 183 -2.29 -19.33 -7.32
CA VAL A 183 -2.78 -18.76 -6.05
C VAL A 183 -3.77 -19.74 -5.41
N ALA A 184 -3.50 -20.10 -4.16
CA ALA A 184 -4.40 -20.96 -3.39
C ALA A 184 -5.62 -20.16 -2.89
N ILE A 185 -6.80 -20.64 -3.24
CA ILE A 185 -8.04 -20.05 -2.74
C ILE A 185 -8.23 -20.40 -1.26
N HIS A 186 -8.59 -19.41 -0.44
CA HIS A 186 -8.89 -19.61 0.98
C HIS A 186 -10.04 -20.59 1.18
N GLN A 187 -9.95 -21.38 2.26
CA GLN A 187 -10.95 -22.40 2.56
C GLN A 187 -12.38 -21.83 2.67
N ASN A 188 -12.53 -20.61 3.18
CA ASN A 188 -13.82 -19.94 3.39
C ASN A 188 -14.07 -18.81 2.38
N ALA A 189 -13.35 -18.80 1.25
CA ALA A 189 -13.56 -17.81 0.21
C ALA A 189 -14.94 -17.97 -0.42
N ILE A 190 -15.61 -16.85 -0.64
CA ILE A 190 -16.89 -16.79 -1.32
C ILE A 190 -16.64 -16.51 -2.80
N SER A 191 -17.27 -17.30 -3.67
CA SER A 191 -17.16 -17.10 -5.11
C SER A 191 -18.48 -16.68 -5.73
N GLN A 192 -18.39 -15.83 -6.76
CA GLN A 192 -19.51 -15.47 -7.61
C GLN A 192 -19.11 -15.71 -9.09
N ASN A 193 -19.80 -16.60 -9.76
CA ASN A 193 -19.51 -16.98 -11.16
C ASN A 193 -18.04 -17.38 -11.41
N GLY A 194 -17.43 -18.10 -10.45
CA GLY A 194 -16.01 -18.51 -10.53
C GLY A 194 -14.99 -17.42 -10.23
N LYS A 195 -15.44 -16.22 -9.89
CA LYS A 195 -14.59 -15.11 -9.44
C LYS A 195 -14.59 -14.99 -7.92
N TYR A 196 -13.56 -14.33 -7.37
CA TYR A 196 -13.35 -14.14 -5.95
C TYR A 196 -13.12 -12.66 -5.63
N ILE A 197 -13.27 -12.28 -4.36
CA ILE A 197 -13.13 -10.88 -3.92
C ILE A 197 -11.67 -10.47 -3.92
N GLY A 198 -11.33 -9.48 -4.74
CA GLY A 198 -10.03 -8.81 -4.72
C GLY A 198 -9.89 -7.89 -3.50
N ARG A 199 -8.68 -7.77 -2.97
CA ARG A 199 -8.39 -6.99 -1.75
C ARG A 199 -7.31 -5.94 -1.93
N PHE A 200 -6.36 -6.18 -2.85
CA PHE A 200 -5.19 -5.35 -3.03
C PHE A 200 -5.24 -4.59 -4.37
N GLY A 201 -4.32 -3.64 -4.53
CA GLY A 201 -4.35 -2.72 -5.66
C GLY A 201 -5.31 -1.54 -5.46
N LYS A 202 -5.26 -0.55 -6.35
CA LYS A 202 -6.11 0.67 -6.27
C LYS A 202 -7.57 0.40 -6.58
N LYS A 203 -7.83 -0.64 -7.36
CA LYS A 203 -9.18 -1.07 -7.77
C LYS A 203 -9.54 -2.45 -7.20
N ALA A 204 -8.91 -2.88 -6.09
CA ALA A 204 -9.11 -4.21 -5.50
C ALA A 204 -9.00 -5.34 -6.55
N SER A 205 -8.01 -5.28 -7.43
CA SER A 205 -7.85 -6.19 -8.57
C SER A 205 -6.94 -7.38 -8.29
N VAL A 206 -6.42 -7.50 -7.08
CA VAL A 206 -5.50 -8.55 -6.65
C VAL A 206 -6.06 -9.30 -5.45
N TYR A 207 -6.03 -10.64 -5.50
CA TYR A 207 -6.62 -11.50 -4.49
C TYR A 207 -5.76 -11.60 -3.22
N ASP A 208 -4.47 -11.91 -3.38
CA ASP A 208 -3.54 -12.14 -2.27
C ASP A 208 -2.15 -11.51 -2.49
N LEU A 209 -1.29 -11.63 -1.46
CA LEU A 209 0.06 -11.08 -1.49
C LEU A 209 1.02 -11.89 -2.38
N LEU A 210 0.74 -13.18 -2.65
CA LEU A 210 1.53 -13.96 -3.60
C LEU A 210 1.28 -13.46 -5.01
N GLN A 211 0.02 -13.29 -5.41
CA GLN A 211 -0.33 -12.69 -6.69
C GLN A 211 0.31 -11.31 -6.84
N GLN A 212 0.15 -10.43 -5.83
CA GLN A 212 0.72 -9.07 -5.87
C GLN A 212 2.24 -9.08 -6.06
N THR A 213 2.96 -9.98 -5.37
CA THR A 213 4.42 -10.08 -5.45
C THR A 213 4.87 -10.62 -6.80
N VAL A 214 4.20 -11.64 -7.32
CA VAL A 214 4.50 -12.22 -8.65
C VAL A 214 4.22 -11.22 -9.75
N ASP A 215 3.07 -10.52 -9.68
CA ASP A 215 2.71 -9.48 -10.64
C ASP A 215 3.70 -8.30 -10.61
N ALA A 216 4.21 -7.91 -9.42
CA ALA A 216 5.24 -6.88 -9.30
C ALA A 216 6.57 -7.31 -9.90
N PHE A 217 7.01 -8.56 -9.69
CA PHE A 217 8.22 -9.07 -10.36
C PHE A 217 8.07 -9.00 -11.88
N ALA A 218 6.96 -9.48 -12.43
CA ALA A 218 6.74 -9.50 -13.87
C ALA A 218 6.52 -8.09 -14.45
N GLN A 219 5.61 -7.30 -13.88
CA GLN A 219 5.15 -6.05 -14.49
C GLN A 219 6.02 -4.85 -14.12
N ASP A 220 6.62 -4.81 -12.91
CA ASP A 220 7.46 -3.68 -12.50
C ASP A 220 8.91 -3.87 -12.92
N MET A 221 9.41 -5.11 -12.92
CA MET A 221 10.82 -5.42 -13.13
C MET A 221 11.10 -6.31 -14.36
N GLY A 222 10.07 -6.82 -15.04
CA GLY A 222 10.23 -7.74 -16.15
C GLY A 222 10.88 -9.07 -15.77
N ILE A 223 10.73 -9.51 -14.52
CA ILE A 223 11.37 -10.70 -13.94
C ILE A 223 10.39 -11.88 -13.98
N ALA A 224 10.78 -12.95 -14.66
CA ALA A 224 10.05 -14.20 -14.65
C ALA A 224 10.28 -15.01 -13.37
N SER A 225 9.26 -15.73 -12.94
CA SER A 225 9.30 -16.61 -11.77
C SER A 225 8.68 -17.98 -12.11
N LEU A 226 8.86 -18.96 -11.21
CA LEU A 226 8.18 -20.26 -11.38
C LEU A 226 6.64 -20.11 -11.41
N PHE A 227 6.09 -19.09 -10.75
CA PHE A 227 4.65 -18.80 -10.71
C PHE A 227 4.14 -18.13 -11.98
N ASN A 228 4.97 -17.31 -12.62
CA ASN A 228 4.71 -16.68 -13.92
C ASN A 228 6.01 -16.73 -14.74
N PRO A 229 6.20 -17.78 -15.58
CA PRO A 229 7.43 -17.97 -16.34
C PRO A 229 7.47 -17.16 -17.64
N ILE A 230 6.46 -16.34 -17.92
CA ILE A 230 6.37 -15.58 -19.17
C ILE A 230 7.18 -14.29 -19.06
N ASP A 231 8.19 -14.14 -19.92
CA ASP A 231 8.89 -12.87 -20.12
C ASP A 231 7.94 -11.85 -20.78
N VAL A 232 7.74 -10.73 -20.11
CA VAL A 232 6.78 -9.71 -20.56
C VAL A 232 7.18 -9.03 -21.88
N TYR A 233 8.47 -9.02 -22.22
CA TYR A 233 8.96 -8.40 -23.46
C TYR A 233 8.78 -9.31 -24.67
N SER A 234 9.15 -10.58 -24.56
CA SER A 234 9.08 -11.54 -25.67
C SER A 234 7.75 -12.29 -25.76
N GLY A 235 7.00 -12.36 -24.64
CA GLY A 235 5.81 -13.20 -24.51
C GLY A 235 6.10 -14.70 -24.47
N LEU A 236 7.36 -15.08 -24.30
CA LEU A 236 7.80 -16.49 -24.30
C LEU A 236 8.04 -16.95 -22.85
N GLU A 237 7.89 -18.25 -22.64
CA GLU A 237 8.30 -18.91 -21.41
C GLU A 237 9.83 -18.96 -21.32
N ILE A 238 10.37 -18.54 -20.18
CA ILE A 238 11.82 -18.55 -19.88
C ILE A 238 12.07 -19.20 -18.51
N ASP A 239 13.34 -19.54 -18.25
CA ASP A 239 13.74 -20.03 -16.94
C ASP A 239 13.53 -18.94 -15.87
N PRO A 240 13.10 -19.33 -14.64
CA PRO A 240 12.88 -18.37 -13.57
C PRO A 240 14.14 -17.59 -13.17
N GLU A 241 14.06 -16.26 -13.13
CA GLU A 241 15.14 -15.35 -12.79
C GLU A 241 15.16 -15.02 -11.29
N VAL A 242 14.04 -15.29 -10.60
CA VAL A 242 13.91 -15.18 -9.14
C VAL A 242 13.52 -16.52 -8.54
N SER A 243 14.15 -16.88 -7.41
CA SER A 243 13.86 -18.13 -6.74
C SER A 243 12.48 -18.10 -6.06
N THR A 244 11.79 -19.25 -6.04
CA THR A 244 10.54 -19.45 -5.28
C THR A 244 10.69 -19.05 -3.80
N GLN A 245 11.86 -19.35 -3.20
CA GLN A 245 12.12 -18.97 -1.81
C GLN A 245 12.13 -17.45 -1.63
N THR A 246 12.75 -16.69 -2.52
CA THR A 246 12.74 -15.22 -2.47
C THR A 246 11.33 -14.66 -2.56
N VAL A 247 10.49 -15.19 -3.47
CA VAL A 247 9.09 -14.79 -3.58
C VAL A 247 8.33 -15.05 -2.28
N HIS A 248 8.47 -16.25 -1.70
CA HIS A 248 7.82 -16.58 -0.43
C HIS A 248 8.35 -15.78 0.77
N ASP A 249 9.65 -15.45 0.81
CA ASP A 249 10.21 -14.61 1.87
C ASP A 249 9.65 -13.19 1.81
N ILE A 250 9.52 -12.60 0.60
CA ILE A 250 8.86 -11.29 0.40
C ILE A 250 7.38 -11.35 0.79
N VAL A 251 6.65 -12.39 0.38
CA VAL A 251 5.23 -12.56 0.77
C VAL A 251 5.10 -12.64 2.30
N ALA A 252 5.96 -13.42 2.97
CA ALA A 252 5.96 -13.52 4.43
C ALA A 252 6.30 -12.18 5.10
N TYR A 253 7.25 -11.42 4.56
CA TYR A 253 7.57 -10.06 5.01
C TYR A 253 6.34 -9.17 4.94
N LEU A 254 5.74 -9.02 3.76
CA LEU A 254 4.56 -8.18 3.53
C LEU A 254 3.36 -8.59 4.40
N GLN A 255 3.21 -9.90 4.64
CA GLN A 255 2.14 -10.45 5.47
C GLN A 255 2.35 -10.19 6.96
N THR A 256 3.59 -10.13 7.41
CA THR A 256 3.95 -10.00 8.83
C THR A 256 4.53 -8.65 9.20
N LEU A 257 4.57 -7.70 8.26
CA LEU A 257 4.89 -6.30 8.55
C LEU A 257 3.77 -5.67 9.38
N LYS A 258 4.13 -5.00 10.49
CA LYS A 258 3.15 -4.45 11.43
C LYS A 258 2.26 -3.38 10.79
N ALA A 259 1.07 -3.20 11.36
CA ALA A 259 0.21 -2.07 11.04
C ALA A 259 0.72 -0.80 11.76
N PRO A 260 0.57 0.39 11.16
CA PRO A 260 0.89 1.65 11.83
C PRO A 260 0.07 1.86 13.11
N ILE A 261 0.69 2.49 14.10
CA ILE A 261 0.07 2.76 15.40
C ILE A 261 -0.46 4.20 15.39
N GLN A 262 -1.73 4.38 15.77
CA GLN A 262 -2.29 5.71 15.93
C GLN A 262 -1.61 6.47 17.07
N ARG A 263 -1.11 7.69 16.79
CA ARG A 263 -0.38 8.54 17.71
C ARG A 263 -1.33 9.38 18.57
N THR A 264 -0.88 9.71 19.78
CA THR A 264 -1.52 10.73 20.67
C THR A 264 -3.05 10.58 20.81
N GLN A 265 -3.57 9.35 20.89
CA GLN A 265 -5.01 9.04 20.88
C GLN A 265 -5.82 9.75 21.99
N ASN A 266 -5.19 10.13 23.10
CA ASN A 266 -5.83 10.79 24.26
C ASN A 266 -5.88 12.31 24.14
N ASP A 267 -5.38 12.93 23.05
CA ASP A 267 -5.48 14.37 22.83
C ASP A 267 -6.96 14.75 22.55
N ALA A 268 -7.47 15.74 23.29
CA ALA A 268 -8.88 16.13 23.20
C ALA A 268 -9.30 16.59 21.80
N GLN A 269 -8.41 17.23 21.04
CA GLN A 269 -8.68 17.68 19.69
C GLN A 269 -8.69 16.50 18.69
N ILE A 270 -7.88 15.45 18.95
CA ILE A 270 -7.91 14.21 18.16
C ILE A 270 -9.21 13.44 18.41
N ILE A 271 -9.65 13.37 19.68
CA ILE A 271 -10.94 12.75 20.03
C ILE A 271 -12.09 13.49 19.33
N GLU A 272 -12.09 14.82 19.36
CA GLU A 272 -13.10 15.64 18.66
C GLU A 272 -13.04 15.42 17.15
N GLY A 273 -11.86 15.39 16.54
CA GLY A 273 -11.70 15.10 15.12
C GLY A 273 -12.23 13.72 14.73
N LYS A 274 -12.08 12.70 15.60
CA LYS A 274 -12.68 11.36 15.40
C LYS A 274 -14.21 11.42 15.47
N ASN A 275 -14.78 12.20 16.36
CA ASN A 275 -16.24 12.39 16.45
C ASN A 275 -16.77 13.04 15.18
N ILE A 276 -16.10 14.09 14.70
CA ILE A 276 -16.44 14.79 13.45
C ILE A 276 -16.36 13.84 12.24
N PHE A 277 -15.29 13.01 12.16
CA PHE A 277 -15.12 12.00 11.12
C PHE A 277 -16.34 11.06 11.01
N ASN A 278 -16.86 10.61 12.15
CA ASN A 278 -18.08 9.80 12.19
C ASN A 278 -19.34 10.64 11.84
N GLN A 279 -19.44 11.85 12.37
CA GLN A 279 -20.60 12.72 12.20
C GLN A 279 -20.85 13.11 10.75
N ILE A 280 -19.79 13.34 9.96
CA ILE A 280 -19.90 13.74 8.55
C ILE A 280 -19.79 12.54 7.58
N ASN A 281 -20.04 11.31 8.08
CA ASN A 281 -20.11 10.04 7.34
C ASN A 281 -18.82 9.59 6.62
N CYS A 282 -17.63 10.07 7.01
CA CYS A 282 -16.39 9.51 6.47
C CYS A 282 -16.24 8.00 6.81
N ALA A 283 -16.74 7.60 7.99
CA ALA A 283 -16.72 6.22 8.48
C ALA A 283 -17.63 5.27 7.69
N SER A 284 -18.48 5.75 6.79
CA SER A 284 -19.33 4.88 5.95
C SER A 284 -18.49 4.03 4.99
N CYS A 285 -17.44 4.63 4.39
CA CYS A 285 -16.44 3.92 3.56
C CYS A 285 -15.17 3.59 4.37
N HIS A 286 -14.65 4.57 5.11
CA HIS A 286 -13.45 4.41 5.94
C HIS A 286 -13.82 3.77 7.29
N LYS A 287 -14.25 2.50 7.27
CA LYS A 287 -14.63 1.74 8.49
C LYS A 287 -13.50 1.74 9.50
N PRO A 288 -13.72 2.29 10.71
CA PRO A 288 -12.65 2.48 11.69
C PRO A 288 -12.04 1.18 12.20
N THR A 289 -12.83 0.12 12.27
CA THR A 289 -12.45 -1.14 12.92
C THR A 289 -12.88 -2.33 12.08
N LEU A 290 -11.95 -3.26 11.88
CA LEU A 290 -12.18 -4.57 11.28
C LEU A 290 -11.62 -5.66 12.20
N GLN A 291 -11.95 -6.91 11.89
CA GLN A 291 -11.44 -8.09 12.58
C GLN A 291 -10.89 -9.10 11.57
N THR A 292 -9.74 -9.70 11.89
CA THR A 292 -9.22 -10.82 11.11
C THR A 292 -9.96 -12.11 11.47
N ALA A 293 -10.12 -12.99 10.50
CA ALA A 293 -10.51 -14.37 10.69
C ALA A 293 -9.31 -15.21 11.15
N TYR A 294 -9.43 -16.55 11.03
CA TYR A 294 -8.30 -17.45 11.29
C TYR A 294 -7.11 -17.15 10.37
N SER A 295 -5.93 -17.11 10.96
CA SER A 295 -4.63 -17.05 10.27
C SER A 295 -3.71 -18.13 10.82
N PRO A 296 -2.87 -18.79 9.98
CA PRO A 296 -1.80 -19.67 10.47
C PRO A 296 -0.70 -18.89 11.21
N VAL A 297 -0.62 -17.59 11.04
CA VAL A 297 0.22 -16.70 11.85
C VAL A 297 -0.61 -16.25 13.06
N ALA A 298 -0.30 -16.78 14.24
CA ALA A 298 -1.09 -16.55 15.47
C ALA A 298 -1.29 -15.06 15.79
N SER A 299 -0.29 -14.24 15.50
CA SER A 299 -0.33 -12.77 15.71
C SER A 299 -1.34 -12.05 14.82
N LEU A 300 -1.79 -12.70 13.75
CA LEU A 300 -2.78 -12.16 12.80
C LEU A 300 -4.15 -12.86 12.92
N SER A 301 -4.31 -13.84 13.82
CA SER A 301 -5.52 -14.63 13.92
C SER A 301 -6.49 -14.03 14.93
N TYR A 302 -7.74 -13.77 14.52
CA TYR A 302 -8.82 -13.22 15.35
C TYR A 302 -8.42 -11.92 16.06
N LYS A 303 -7.80 -10.98 15.32
CA LYS A 303 -7.36 -9.68 15.84
C LYS A 303 -8.29 -8.57 15.41
N GLU A 304 -8.70 -7.74 16.36
CA GLU A 304 -9.28 -6.44 16.08
C GLU A 304 -8.17 -5.46 15.69
N PHE A 305 -8.42 -4.65 14.66
CA PHE A 305 -7.46 -3.66 14.16
C PHE A 305 -8.20 -2.47 13.52
N HIS A 306 -7.50 -1.34 13.32
CA HIS A 306 -8.11 -0.07 12.97
C HIS A 306 -7.56 0.50 11.65
N PRO A 307 -7.95 -0.05 10.49
CA PRO A 307 -7.40 0.34 9.19
C PRO A 307 -8.06 1.57 8.58
N TYR A 308 -9.28 1.90 8.97
CA TYR A 308 -10.11 2.92 8.34
C TYR A 308 -10.34 2.64 6.84
N THR A 309 -10.86 1.47 6.51
CA THR A 309 -11.24 1.00 5.18
C THR A 309 -12.28 -0.10 5.28
N ASP A 310 -13.13 -0.24 4.28
CA ASP A 310 -14.04 -1.37 4.08
C ASP A 310 -13.57 -2.36 3.02
N LEU A 311 -12.48 -2.04 2.29
CA LEU A 311 -11.93 -2.80 1.16
C LEU A 311 -12.84 -2.86 -0.08
N LEU A 312 -13.93 -2.10 -0.11
CA LEU A 312 -14.88 -2.05 -1.21
C LEU A 312 -14.51 -0.97 -2.24
N LEU A 313 -15.10 -1.09 -3.41
CA LEU A 313 -15.08 -0.08 -4.46
C LEU A 313 -16.23 0.90 -4.25
N HIS A 314 -15.95 2.18 -4.46
CA HIS A 314 -16.93 3.26 -4.45
C HIS A 314 -16.77 4.13 -5.69
N ASP A 315 -17.89 4.57 -6.26
CA ASP A 315 -17.90 5.53 -7.36
C ASP A 315 -17.54 6.93 -6.84
N MET A 316 -16.34 7.37 -7.21
CA MET A 316 -15.80 8.67 -6.82
C MET A 316 -16.16 9.79 -7.79
N GLY A 317 -17.00 9.52 -8.77
CA GLY A 317 -17.51 10.48 -9.75
C GLY A 317 -16.49 10.90 -10.81
N SER A 318 -16.97 11.76 -11.73
CA SER A 318 -16.21 12.17 -12.93
C SER A 318 -14.88 12.89 -12.65
N GLY A 319 -14.69 13.46 -11.47
CA GLY A 319 -13.42 14.11 -11.09
C GLY A 319 -12.26 13.14 -10.84
N LEU A 320 -12.58 11.85 -10.62
CA LEU A 320 -11.63 10.78 -10.37
C LEU A 320 -11.80 9.62 -11.38
N ASP A 321 -12.49 9.87 -12.50
CA ASP A 321 -12.62 8.93 -13.61
C ASP A 321 -11.44 9.09 -14.57
N ASP A 322 -10.52 8.13 -14.57
CA ASP A 322 -9.35 8.12 -15.43
C ASP A 322 -9.57 7.30 -16.73
N GLY A 323 -10.77 6.75 -16.96
CA GLY A 323 -11.05 5.94 -18.15
C GLY A 323 -10.34 4.57 -18.16
N TYR A 324 -9.84 4.09 -17.01
CA TYR A 324 -9.15 2.81 -16.87
C TYR A 324 -9.85 1.92 -15.84
N THR A 325 -9.93 0.61 -16.10
CA THR A 325 -10.59 -0.35 -15.20
C THR A 325 -9.78 -1.62 -15.00
N GLU A 326 -10.02 -2.32 -13.88
CA GLU A 326 -9.44 -3.61 -13.52
C GLU A 326 -10.53 -4.51 -12.90
N GLY A 327 -10.59 -5.76 -13.30
CA GLY A 327 -11.62 -6.70 -12.85
C GLY A 327 -13.02 -6.24 -13.27
N ASN A 328 -13.92 -6.10 -12.31
CA ASN A 328 -15.29 -5.58 -12.52
C ASN A 328 -15.44 -4.10 -12.10
N ALA A 329 -14.36 -3.45 -11.63
CA ALA A 329 -14.42 -2.05 -11.24
C ALA A 329 -14.77 -1.15 -12.44
N LEU A 330 -15.63 -0.17 -12.24
CA LEU A 330 -15.86 0.89 -13.22
C LEU A 330 -14.67 1.86 -13.24
N THR A 331 -14.61 2.70 -14.26
CA THR A 331 -13.50 3.65 -14.46
C THR A 331 -13.40 4.70 -13.36
N SER A 332 -14.54 5.11 -12.79
CA SER A 332 -14.64 6.05 -11.65
C SER A 332 -14.61 5.37 -10.26
N GLU A 333 -14.64 4.03 -10.20
CA GLU A 333 -14.63 3.30 -8.93
C GLU A 333 -13.22 3.05 -8.42
N TRP A 334 -13.04 3.27 -7.12
CA TRP A 334 -11.77 3.09 -6.42
C TRP A 334 -11.97 2.37 -5.09
N ARG A 335 -11.05 1.45 -4.77
CA ARG A 335 -11.05 0.81 -3.46
C ARG A 335 -10.74 1.83 -2.37
N THR A 336 -11.53 1.84 -1.31
CA THR A 336 -11.24 2.62 -0.11
C THR A 336 -9.84 2.26 0.43
N PRO A 337 -8.85 3.17 0.38
CA PRO A 337 -7.54 2.88 0.93
C PRO A 337 -7.58 2.91 2.46
N PRO A 338 -6.75 2.11 3.16
CA PRO A 338 -6.51 2.29 4.58
C PRO A 338 -6.00 3.70 4.87
N LEU A 339 -6.44 4.29 6.00
CA LEU A 339 -5.95 5.59 6.45
C LEU A 339 -4.90 5.49 7.56
N TRP A 340 -4.66 4.30 8.11
CA TRP A 340 -3.53 4.11 9.03
C TRP A 340 -2.21 4.52 8.37
N GLY A 341 -1.30 5.09 9.13
CA GLY A 341 -0.04 5.61 8.60
C GLY A 341 -0.18 6.86 7.72
N LEU A 342 -1.41 7.42 7.57
CA LEU A 342 -1.62 8.61 6.74
C LEU A 342 -0.75 9.79 7.18
N GLY A 343 -0.64 10.03 8.49
CA GLY A 343 0.20 11.10 9.01
C GLY A 343 1.70 10.88 8.81
N LEU A 344 2.14 9.64 8.57
CA LEU A 344 3.53 9.28 8.31
C LEU A 344 3.87 9.28 6.80
N ALA A 345 2.89 9.40 5.91
CA ALA A 345 3.11 9.38 4.46
C ALA A 345 4.20 10.38 3.98
N PRO A 346 4.35 11.60 4.53
CA PRO A 346 5.44 12.47 4.13
C PRO A 346 6.83 11.91 4.34
N GLN A 347 7.06 11.01 5.31
CA GLN A 347 8.38 10.43 5.58
C GLN A 347 8.92 9.64 4.37
N SER A 348 8.05 8.90 3.67
CA SER A 348 8.40 8.14 2.47
C SER A 348 8.22 8.95 1.17
N GLN A 349 7.59 10.11 1.24
CA GLN A 349 7.24 10.95 0.09
C GLN A 349 8.07 12.24 -0.01
N GLY A 350 9.25 12.30 0.61
CA GLY A 350 10.15 13.46 0.53
C GLY A 350 9.67 14.68 1.32
N GLY A 351 8.97 14.48 2.42
CA GLY A 351 8.52 15.53 3.34
C GLY A 351 7.20 16.20 2.97
N GLN A 352 6.49 15.70 1.94
CA GLN A 352 5.21 16.24 1.47
C GLN A 352 4.18 15.13 1.32
N TYR A 353 2.89 15.51 1.31
CA TYR A 353 1.83 14.59 0.97
C TYR A 353 1.66 14.47 -0.55
N PHE A 354 1.45 13.26 -1.02
CA PHE A 354 0.98 12.94 -2.37
C PHE A 354 -0.12 11.89 -2.23
N LEU A 355 -1.35 12.36 -2.11
CA LEU A 355 -2.53 11.54 -1.81
C LEU A 355 -3.37 11.30 -3.06
N MET A 356 -4.50 10.62 -2.92
CA MET A 356 -5.32 10.00 -3.95
C MET A 356 -4.58 8.81 -4.62
N HIS A 357 -5.18 8.23 -5.66
CA HIS A 357 -4.62 7.07 -6.36
C HIS A 357 -3.32 7.40 -7.12
N ASP A 358 -3.18 8.63 -7.58
CA ASP A 358 -2.08 9.11 -8.45
C ASP A 358 -1.15 10.16 -7.80
N GLY A 359 -1.40 10.55 -6.55
CA GLY A 359 -0.58 11.52 -5.82
C GLY A 359 -0.89 12.99 -6.14
N ARG A 360 -2.06 13.29 -6.74
CA ARG A 360 -2.44 14.65 -7.14
C ARG A 360 -2.69 15.59 -5.97
N ALA A 361 -3.25 15.13 -4.85
CA ALA A 361 -3.50 15.94 -3.67
C ALA A 361 -2.24 16.13 -2.83
N LYS A 362 -1.95 17.38 -2.44
CA LYS A 362 -0.73 17.77 -1.71
C LYS A 362 -0.96 17.99 -0.21
N SER A 363 -2.19 17.80 0.22
CA SER A 363 -2.58 17.86 1.63
C SER A 363 -3.76 16.92 1.88
N ILE A 364 -4.02 16.62 3.15
CA ILE A 364 -5.21 15.85 3.56
C ILE A 364 -6.47 16.64 3.20
N GLU A 365 -6.48 17.96 3.38
CA GLU A 365 -7.62 18.80 3.02
C GLU A 365 -7.90 18.75 1.50
N GLU A 366 -6.87 18.88 0.65
CA GLU A 366 -7.06 18.72 -0.80
C GLU A 366 -7.65 17.35 -1.16
N ALA A 367 -7.18 16.28 -0.51
CA ALA A 367 -7.73 14.95 -0.74
C ALA A 367 -9.23 14.88 -0.39
N ILE A 368 -9.63 15.45 0.75
CA ILE A 368 -11.06 15.53 1.13
C ILE A 368 -11.86 16.31 0.09
N LEU A 369 -11.34 17.45 -0.37
CA LEU A 369 -12.03 18.32 -1.35
C LEU A 369 -12.12 17.69 -2.75
N MET A 370 -11.25 16.74 -3.08
CA MET A 370 -11.30 15.97 -4.34
C MET A 370 -12.30 14.80 -4.31
N HIS A 371 -12.81 14.42 -3.15
CA HIS A 371 -13.86 13.41 -3.06
C HIS A 371 -15.11 13.84 -3.85
N GLY A 372 -15.69 12.90 -4.59
CA GLY A 372 -16.88 13.11 -5.42
C GLY A 372 -17.77 11.86 -5.42
N GLY A 373 -18.70 11.75 -6.35
CA GLY A 373 -19.61 10.60 -6.43
C GLY A 373 -20.31 10.33 -5.09
N GLU A 374 -20.20 9.12 -4.59
CA GLU A 374 -20.76 8.68 -3.29
C GLU A 374 -20.27 9.51 -2.10
N ALA A 375 -19.02 10.02 -2.15
CA ALA A 375 -18.45 10.81 -1.06
C ALA A 375 -18.84 12.32 -1.11
N THR A 376 -19.65 12.76 -2.07
CA THR A 376 -20.02 14.18 -2.26
C THR A 376 -20.67 14.77 -1.01
N ASN A 377 -21.55 14.03 -0.35
CA ASN A 377 -22.24 14.51 0.85
C ASN A 377 -21.24 14.77 2.00
N SER A 378 -20.34 13.83 2.28
CA SER A 378 -19.30 13.98 3.32
C SER A 378 -18.37 15.16 3.03
N LYS A 379 -17.96 15.36 1.78
CA LYS A 379 -17.19 16.53 1.36
C LYS A 379 -17.93 17.84 1.63
N ASN A 380 -19.21 17.94 1.24
CA ASN A 380 -20.02 19.14 1.42
C ASN A 380 -20.22 19.47 2.92
N GLN A 381 -20.41 18.43 3.75
CA GLN A 381 -20.46 18.58 5.20
C GLN A 381 -19.13 19.12 5.74
N TYR A 382 -17.97 18.55 5.30
CA TYR A 382 -16.65 19.07 5.66
C TYR A 382 -16.50 20.55 5.33
N GLN A 383 -16.89 20.97 4.13
CA GLN A 383 -16.79 22.37 3.69
C GLN A 383 -17.64 23.33 4.53
N SER A 384 -18.72 22.85 5.12
CA SER A 384 -19.62 23.64 5.97
C SER A 384 -19.18 23.69 7.44
N LEU A 385 -18.20 22.90 7.86
CA LEU A 385 -17.69 22.91 9.24
C LEU A 385 -17.02 24.25 9.59
N PRO A 386 -17.13 24.68 10.86
CA PRO A 386 -16.29 25.73 11.41
C PRO A 386 -14.78 25.38 11.28
N GLN A 387 -13.93 26.39 11.21
CA GLN A 387 -12.47 26.16 11.05
C GLN A 387 -11.90 25.28 12.18
N ALA A 388 -12.30 25.48 13.44
CA ALA A 388 -11.82 24.69 14.57
C ALA A 388 -12.14 23.20 14.41
N ASP A 389 -13.30 22.84 13.85
CA ASP A 389 -13.73 21.47 13.61
C ASP A 389 -12.96 20.85 12.44
N ARG A 390 -12.71 21.63 11.38
CA ARG A 390 -11.82 21.19 10.28
C ARG A 390 -10.41 20.92 10.79
N ASP A 391 -9.85 21.81 11.64
CA ASP A 391 -8.53 21.64 12.22
C ASP A 391 -8.46 20.37 13.10
N ALA A 392 -9.52 20.11 13.89
CA ALA A 392 -9.62 18.91 14.72
C ALA A 392 -9.66 17.64 13.85
N LEU A 393 -10.46 17.62 12.80
CA LEU A 393 -10.53 16.48 11.86
C LEU A 393 -9.17 16.25 11.18
N ILE A 394 -8.51 17.29 10.68
CA ILE A 394 -7.18 17.16 10.05
C ILE A 394 -6.15 16.66 11.06
N LYS A 395 -6.19 17.11 12.31
CA LYS A 395 -5.30 16.64 13.38
C LYS A 395 -5.56 15.15 13.67
N PHE A 396 -6.81 14.72 13.73
CA PHE A 396 -7.15 13.30 13.87
C PHE A 396 -6.59 12.47 12.71
N LEU A 397 -6.82 12.87 11.46
CA LEU A 397 -6.30 12.17 10.28
C LEU A 397 -4.77 12.13 10.23
N LYS A 398 -4.10 13.16 10.73
CA LYS A 398 -2.64 13.16 10.89
C LYS A 398 -2.16 12.26 12.02
N SER A 399 -3.00 11.91 12.97
CA SER A 399 -2.64 11.01 14.06
C SER A 399 -2.66 9.55 13.64
N LEU A 400 -3.38 9.22 12.59
CA LEU A 400 -3.45 7.88 11.99
C LEU A 400 -2.10 7.51 11.25
#